data_75eadf0469d7e5e12a92ca1f9b830b7b
#
_entry.id   75eadf0469d7e5e12a92ca1f9b830b7b
#
_cell.length_a   1.000
_cell.length_b   1.000
_cell.length_c   1.000
_cell.angle_alpha   90.00
_cell.angle_beta   90.00
_cell.angle_gamma   90.00
#
_symmetry.space_group_name_H-M   'P 1'
#
loop_
_entity.id
_entity.type
_entity.pdbx_description
1 polymer ?
#
loop_
_entity_poly.entity_id
_entity_poly.type
_entity_poly.pdbx_seq_one_letter_code
_entity_poly.pdbx_strand_id
1 'polypeptide(L)'
;IIANFSNFLITAIYFYKKYPYLRIQPSNIKLDKNIIFDLFKIGLPLGFQWSILFIGSFVQAEKVNAFGRSAQTAVSCYQPFEGYLTIPLSVLSTAMLSFVGQNYGAQNYNRIKDGIKDTIILDLCFYFIILILGLSLASKVPYIFIPREDANDEIIFYCATYLRILTPCLILQGLLQLSRSVLQGTKRAIIPFLSGIGELVGRILICLFIPSLINSANPLSNESYIGICFSTPVAWLISVIIMGGSVIYIVYKKNFNQ
;
A
#
# COMPACT_ATOMS: atom_id res chain seq x y z
N ILE A 1 20.97 -9.92 0.02
CA ILE A 1 22.14 -9.02 -0.03
C ILE A 1 22.75 -9.05 -1.43
N ILE A 2 23.14 -10.24 -1.98
CA ILE A 2 23.80 -10.39 -3.29
C ILE A 2 22.95 -9.77 -4.41
N ALA A 3 21.65 -10.09 -4.48
CA ALA A 3 20.74 -9.55 -5.49
C ALA A 3 20.67 -8.02 -5.48
N ASN A 4 20.55 -7.42 -4.31
CA ASN A 4 20.49 -5.95 -4.17
C ASN A 4 21.82 -5.28 -4.53
N PHE A 5 22.95 -5.90 -4.17
CA PHE A 5 24.28 -5.42 -4.54
C PHE A 5 24.52 -5.50 -6.05
N SER A 6 24.13 -6.62 -6.67
CA SER A 6 24.24 -6.80 -8.13
C SER A 6 23.36 -5.78 -8.87
N ASN A 7 22.12 -5.56 -8.40
CA ASN A 7 21.23 -4.54 -8.95
C ASN A 7 21.86 -3.13 -8.85
N PHE A 8 22.42 -2.80 -7.68
CA PHE A 8 23.14 -1.53 -7.49
C PHE A 8 24.28 -1.37 -8.48
N LEU A 9 25.16 -2.38 -8.62
CA LEU A 9 26.31 -2.32 -9.51
C LEU A 9 25.88 -2.14 -10.98
N ILE A 10 24.93 -2.96 -11.44
CA ILE A 10 24.44 -2.90 -12.83
C ILE A 10 23.83 -1.52 -13.11
N THR A 11 22.98 -1.04 -12.20
CA THR A 11 22.34 0.27 -12.34
C THR A 11 23.37 1.40 -12.32
N ALA A 12 24.35 1.37 -11.42
CA ALA A 12 25.38 2.37 -11.32
C ALA A 12 26.25 2.41 -12.58
N ILE A 13 26.69 1.26 -13.11
CA ILE A 13 27.48 1.16 -14.34
C ILE A 13 26.66 1.67 -15.54
N TYR A 14 25.39 1.27 -15.65
CA TYR A 14 24.51 1.73 -16.72
C TYR A 14 24.32 3.24 -16.68
N PHE A 15 24.03 3.79 -15.49
CA PHE A 15 23.83 5.21 -15.27
C PHE A 15 25.09 6.01 -15.62
N TYR A 16 26.24 5.57 -15.14
CA TYR A 16 27.52 6.22 -15.39
C TYR A 16 27.89 6.25 -16.89
N LYS A 17 27.58 5.17 -17.63
CA LYS A 17 27.85 5.09 -19.07
C LYS A 17 26.88 5.90 -19.91
N LYS A 18 25.56 5.81 -19.60
CA LYS A 18 24.52 6.36 -20.47
C LYS A 18 24.20 7.84 -20.22
N TYR A 19 24.46 8.34 -18.99
CA TYR A 19 24.12 9.71 -18.59
C TYR A 19 25.35 10.51 -18.14
N PRO A 20 26.26 10.90 -19.07
CA PRO A 20 27.51 11.60 -18.71
C PRO A 20 27.28 12.93 -17.98
N TYR A 21 26.19 13.63 -18.30
CA TYR A 21 25.80 14.90 -17.68
C TYR A 21 25.32 14.81 -16.23
N LEU A 22 24.97 13.60 -15.79
CA LEU A 22 24.56 13.33 -14.40
C LEU A 22 25.66 12.69 -13.56
N ARG A 23 26.89 12.57 -14.09
CA ARG A 23 28.01 12.01 -13.33
C ARG A 23 28.32 12.88 -12.13
N ILE A 24 28.37 12.25 -10.98
CA ILE A 24 28.75 12.91 -9.74
C ILE A 24 30.26 13.16 -9.80
N GLN A 25 30.65 14.41 -9.84
CA GLN A 25 32.04 14.82 -9.70
C GLN A 25 32.28 15.20 -8.24
N PRO A 26 33.34 14.71 -7.59
CA PRO A 26 33.66 15.05 -6.21
C PRO A 26 33.73 16.54 -5.92
N SER A 27 34.17 17.33 -6.91
CA SER A 27 34.23 18.80 -6.86
C SER A 27 32.86 19.48 -6.78
N ASN A 28 31.78 18.78 -7.21
CA ASN A 28 30.43 19.33 -7.27
C ASN A 28 29.58 18.92 -6.08
N ILE A 29 30.13 18.12 -5.15
CA ILE A 29 29.43 17.72 -3.93
C ILE A 29 29.43 18.91 -2.97
N LYS A 30 28.35 19.70 -3.03
CA LYS A 30 28.09 20.79 -2.08
C LYS A 30 26.81 20.47 -1.31
N LEU A 31 26.88 20.54 0.01
CA LEU A 31 25.71 20.40 0.87
C LEU A 31 24.98 21.74 0.92
N ASP A 32 23.89 21.86 0.16
CA ASP A 32 22.99 23.02 0.24
C ASP A 32 21.97 22.78 1.36
N LYS A 33 22.02 23.63 2.38
CA LYS A 33 21.15 23.53 3.56
C LYS A 33 19.66 23.64 3.19
N ASN A 34 19.32 24.44 2.19
CA ASN A 34 17.92 24.62 1.77
C ASN A 34 17.41 23.36 1.09
N ILE A 35 18.19 22.77 0.20
CA ILE A 35 17.83 21.49 -0.44
C ILE A 35 17.72 20.38 0.60
N ILE A 36 18.64 20.30 1.54
CA ILE A 36 18.59 19.33 2.63
C ILE A 36 17.31 19.51 3.46
N PHE A 37 16.99 20.75 3.83
CA PHE A 37 15.78 21.05 4.60
C PHE A 37 14.50 20.66 3.84
N ASP A 38 14.42 20.96 2.55
CA ASP A 38 13.29 20.56 1.70
C ASP A 38 13.15 19.05 1.57
N LEU A 39 14.27 18.32 1.46
CA LEU A 39 14.27 16.87 1.46
C LEU A 39 13.76 16.28 2.79
N PHE A 40 14.21 16.83 3.93
CA PHE A 40 13.72 16.42 5.24
C PHE A 40 12.24 16.74 5.44
N LYS A 41 11.78 17.89 4.98
CA LYS A 41 10.37 18.31 5.07
C LYS A 41 9.41 17.34 4.37
N ILE A 42 9.86 16.69 3.31
CA ILE A 42 9.09 15.69 2.58
C ILE A 42 9.39 14.28 3.12
N GLY A 43 10.66 13.95 3.32
CA GLY A 43 11.12 12.60 3.65
C GLY A 43 10.73 12.15 5.06
N LEU A 44 10.81 13.04 6.07
CA LEU A 44 10.45 12.67 7.44
C LEU A 44 8.98 12.26 7.59
N PRO A 45 7.98 13.02 7.11
CA PRO A 45 6.58 12.60 7.19
C PRO A 45 6.34 11.27 6.48
N LEU A 46 6.98 11.04 5.33
CA LEU A 46 6.87 9.77 4.59
C LEU A 46 7.51 8.60 5.35
N GLY A 47 8.68 8.80 5.94
CA GLY A 47 9.33 7.80 6.77
C GLY A 47 8.48 7.41 7.99
N PHE A 48 7.95 8.38 8.70
CA PHE A 48 7.01 8.14 9.81
C PHE A 48 5.72 7.46 9.36
N GLN A 49 5.17 7.82 8.19
CA GLN A 49 4.00 7.14 7.62
C GLN A 49 4.25 5.65 7.46
N TRP A 50 5.37 5.24 6.84
CA TRP A 50 5.71 3.83 6.67
C TRP A 50 5.89 3.12 8.01
N SER A 51 6.54 3.76 8.99
CA SER A 51 6.69 3.20 10.34
C SER A 51 5.33 2.95 11.00
N ILE A 52 4.41 3.89 10.89
CA ILE A 52 3.04 3.76 11.41
C ILE A 52 2.29 2.60 10.75
N LEU A 53 2.41 2.44 9.43
CA LEU A 53 1.79 1.34 8.69
C LEU A 53 2.34 -0.02 9.14
N PHE A 54 3.64 -0.13 9.39
CA PHE A 54 4.25 -1.35 9.94
C PHE A 54 3.75 -1.67 11.34
N ILE A 55 3.61 -0.67 12.23
CA ILE A 55 3.03 -0.86 13.57
C ILE A 55 1.60 -1.40 13.44
N GLY A 56 0.77 -0.85 12.56
CA GLY A 56 -0.59 -1.34 12.31
C GLY A 56 -0.63 -2.79 11.82
N SER A 57 0.27 -3.17 10.93
CA SER A 57 0.39 -4.54 10.44
C SER A 57 0.86 -5.49 11.54
N PHE A 58 1.76 -5.04 12.42
CA PHE A 58 2.22 -5.82 13.56
C PHE A 58 1.10 -6.11 14.56
N VAL A 59 0.27 -5.11 14.90
CA VAL A 59 -0.90 -5.30 15.77
C VAL A 59 -1.89 -6.31 15.19
N GLN A 60 -2.15 -6.24 13.88
CA GLN A 60 -3.00 -7.22 13.20
C GLN A 60 -2.40 -8.63 13.25
N ALA A 61 -1.10 -8.77 12.97
CA ALA A 61 -0.41 -10.05 13.01
C ALA A 61 -0.46 -10.67 14.41
N GLU A 62 -0.25 -9.89 15.48
CA GLU A 62 -0.38 -10.35 16.87
C GLU A 62 -1.77 -10.92 17.14
N LYS A 63 -2.83 -10.22 16.70
CA LYS A 63 -4.21 -10.70 16.89
C LYS A 63 -4.49 -11.95 16.09
N VAL A 64 -4.03 -12.06 14.85
CA VAL A 64 -4.18 -13.28 14.05
C VAL A 64 -3.41 -14.45 14.65
N ASN A 65 -2.23 -14.19 15.20
CA ASN A 65 -1.42 -15.23 15.87
C ASN A 65 -2.15 -15.87 17.07
N ALA A 66 -3.02 -15.13 17.75
CA ALA A 66 -3.82 -15.66 18.86
C ALA A 66 -4.79 -16.78 18.44
N PHE A 67 -5.16 -16.87 17.15
CA PHE A 67 -6.00 -17.94 16.60
C PHE A 67 -5.24 -19.26 16.39
N GLY A 68 -3.97 -19.32 16.69
CA GLY A 68 -3.16 -20.53 16.68
C GLY A 68 -2.33 -20.75 15.42
N ARG A 69 -1.72 -21.93 15.34
CA ARG A 69 -0.72 -22.25 14.30
C ARG A 69 -1.28 -22.27 12.89
N SER A 70 -2.53 -22.75 12.73
CA SER A 70 -3.18 -22.81 11.42
C SER A 70 -3.42 -21.41 10.85
N ALA A 71 -3.83 -20.44 11.69
CA ALA A 71 -3.99 -19.05 11.27
C ALA A 71 -2.64 -18.41 10.88
N GLN A 72 -1.57 -18.67 11.64
CA GLN A 72 -0.21 -18.21 11.30
C GLN A 72 0.28 -18.77 9.97
N THR A 73 0.05 -20.07 9.74
CA THR A 73 0.39 -20.72 8.46
C THR A 73 -0.42 -20.11 7.31
N ALA A 74 -1.70 -19.83 7.51
CA ALA A 74 -2.52 -19.16 6.51
C ALA A 74 -1.99 -17.75 6.15
N VAL A 75 -1.49 -16.97 7.13
CA VAL A 75 -0.81 -15.67 6.87
C VAL A 75 0.38 -15.86 5.94
N SER A 76 1.20 -16.87 6.18
CA SER A 76 2.38 -17.16 5.35
C SER A 76 2.01 -17.52 3.90
N CYS A 77 0.79 -17.97 3.66
CA CYS A 77 0.26 -18.27 2.33
C CYS A 77 -0.38 -17.06 1.66
N TYR A 78 -1.32 -16.36 2.36
CA TYR A 78 -2.08 -15.30 1.72
C TYR A 78 -1.29 -13.99 1.57
N GLN A 79 -0.37 -13.67 2.48
CA GLN A 79 0.37 -12.40 2.45
C GLN A 79 1.27 -12.25 1.20
N PRO A 80 2.08 -13.25 0.79
CA PRO A 80 2.80 -13.17 -0.48
C PRO A 80 1.86 -13.12 -1.68
N PHE A 81 0.75 -13.86 -1.65
CA PHE A 81 -0.23 -13.85 -2.75
C PHE A 81 -0.90 -12.49 -2.90
N GLU A 82 -1.34 -11.86 -1.81
CA GLU A 82 -1.81 -10.47 -1.78
C GLU A 82 -0.76 -9.52 -2.38
N GLY A 83 0.51 -9.70 -2.01
CA GLY A 83 1.62 -8.94 -2.56
C GLY A 83 1.65 -9.01 -4.09
N TYR A 84 1.51 -10.20 -4.68
CA TYR A 84 1.47 -10.37 -6.13
C TYR A 84 0.24 -9.72 -6.77
N LEU A 85 -0.93 -9.84 -6.15
CA LEU A 85 -2.16 -9.22 -6.65
C LEU A 85 -2.06 -7.68 -6.68
N THR A 86 -1.31 -7.09 -5.78
CA THR A 86 -1.21 -5.63 -5.63
C THR A 86 -0.09 -4.99 -6.47
N ILE A 87 0.80 -5.79 -7.11
CA ILE A 87 1.89 -5.28 -7.96
C ILE A 87 1.39 -4.34 -9.05
N PRO A 88 0.37 -4.67 -9.86
CA PRO A 88 -0.08 -3.76 -10.93
C PRO A 88 -0.49 -2.39 -10.41
N LEU A 89 -1.25 -2.35 -9.31
CA LEU A 89 -1.73 -1.11 -8.70
C LEU A 89 -0.57 -0.26 -8.16
N SER A 90 0.44 -0.88 -7.55
CA SER A 90 1.61 -0.17 -7.02
C SER A 90 2.54 0.34 -8.12
N VAL A 91 2.67 -0.38 -9.23
CA VAL A 91 3.44 0.07 -10.40
C VAL A 91 2.80 1.29 -11.05
N LEU A 92 1.48 1.25 -11.28
CA LEU A 92 0.74 2.41 -11.80
C LEU A 92 0.89 3.63 -10.89
N SER A 93 0.80 3.44 -9.58
CA SER A 93 0.99 4.50 -8.60
C SER A 93 2.39 5.10 -8.64
N THR A 94 3.42 4.27 -8.81
CA THR A 94 4.81 4.74 -8.92
C THR A 94 5.01 5.55 -10.21
N ALA A 95 4.44 5.11 -11.33
CA ALA A 95 4.45 5.86 -12.58
C ALA A 95 3.71 7.19 -12.43
N MET A 96 2.56 7.18 -11.75
CA MET A 96 1.77 8.39 -11.49
C MET A 96 2.51 9.39 -10.59
N LEU A 97 3.25 8.93 -9.60
CA LEU A 97 4.09 9.80 -8.76
C LEU A 97 5.09 10.61 -9.60
N SER A 98 5.82 9.94 -10.50
CA SER A 98 6.76 10.58 -11.41
C SER A 98 6.06 11.54 -12.37
N PHE A 99 4.94 11.11 -12.95
CA PHE A 99 4.14 11.91 -13.87
C PHE A 99 3.60 13.18 -13.21
N VAL A 100 3.03 13.07 -12.02
CA VAL A 100 2.53 14.22 -11.25
C VAL A 100 3.67 15.16 -10.88
N GLY A 101 4.80 14.64 -10.40
CA GLY A 101 5.94 15.46 -10.00
C GLY A 101 6.49 16.31 -11.16
N GLN A 102 6.63 15.70 -12.34
CA GLN A 102 7.10 16.42 -13.56
C GLN A 102 6.09 17.48 -14.02
N ASN A 103 4.80 17.14 -14.10
CA ASN A 103 3.77 18.07 -14.58
C ASN A 103 3.48 19.17 -13.54
N TYR A 104 3.60 18.88 -12.25
CA TYR A 104 3.49 19.88 -11.19
C TYR A 104 4.63 20.90 -11.26
N GLY A 105 5.88 20.42 -11.46
CA GLY A 105 7.03 21.31 -11.68
C GLY A 105 6.91 22.16 -12.95
N ALA A 106 6.30 21.65 -14.00
CA ALA A 106 6.00 22.36 -15.24
C ALA A 106 4.71 23.20 -15.19
N GLN A 107 4.01 23.25 -14.05
CA GLN A 107 2.71 23.95 -13.87
C GLN A 107 1.60 23.48 -14.82
N ASN A 108 1.70 22.25 -15.34
CA ASN A 108 0.73 21.68 -16.27
C ASN A 108 -0.37 20.89 -15.52
N TYR A 109 -1.21 21.61 -14.80
CA TYR A 109 -2.22 21.04 -13.91
C TYR A 109 -3.35 20.29 -14.64
N ASN A 110 -3.70 20.70 -15.84
CA ASN A 110 -4.72 20.00 -16.64
C ASN A 110 -4.26 18.59 -16.99
N ARG A 111 -2.99 18.45 -17.35
CA ARG A 111 -2.40 17.15 -17.64
C ARG A 111 -2.39 16.22 -16.42
N ILE A 112 -2.22 16.76 -15.21
CA ILE A 112 -2.35 15.98 -13.97
C ILE A 112 -3.78 15.47 -13.81
N LYS A 113 -4.80 16.30 -14.09
CA LYS A 113 -6.21 15.89 -14.01
C LYS A 113 -6.54 14.75 -14.98
N ASP A 114 -6.05 14.85 -16.20
CA ASP A 114 -6.26 13.80 -17.22
C ASP A 114 -5.53 12.51 -16.83
N GLY A 115 -4.27 12.61 -16.36
CA GLY A 115 -3.53 11.46 -15.88
C GLY A 115 -4.17 10.75 -14.69
N ILE A 116 -4.83 11.48 -13.77
CA ILE A 116 -5.61 10.87 -12.68
C ILE A 116 -6.77 10.06 -13.24
N LYS A 117 -7.53 10.60 -14.21
CA LYS A 117 -8.65 9.89 -14.84
C LYS A 117 -8.18 8.60 -15.55
N ASP A 118 -7.12 8.73 -16.35
CA ASP A 118 -6.58 7.60 -17.11
C ASP A 118 -6.06 6.51 -16.16
N THR A 119 -5.41 6.91 -15.05
CA THR A 119 -4.93 5.96 -14.03
C THR A 119 -6.09 5.26 -13.32
N ILE A 120 -7.19 5.96 -13.00
CA ILE A 120 -8.39 5.32 -12.42
C ILE A 120 -8.97 4.27 -13.37
N ILE A 121 -9.02 4.55 -14.67
CA ILE A 121 -9.53 3.60 -15.68
C ILE A 121 -8.62 2.36 -15.73
N LEU A 122 -7.30 2.55 -15.75
CA LEU A 122 -6.34 1.45 -15.74
C LEU A 122 -6.41 0.64 -14.44
N ASP A 123 -6.49 1.30 -13.28
CA ASP A 123 -6.66 0.64 -11.99
C ASP A 123 -7.93 -0.21 -11.96
N LEU A 124 -9.05 0.28 -12.51
CA LEU A 124 -10.28 -0.48 -12.64
C LEU A 124 -10.11 -1.71 -13.55
N CYS A 125 -9.44 -1.57 -14.68
CA CYS A 125 -9.16 -2.70 -15.57
C CYS A 125 -8.35 -3.79 -14.85
N PHE A 126 -7.26 -3.41 -14.18
CA PHE A 126 -6.46 -4.36 -13.39
C PHE A 126 -7.25 -4.93 -12.22
N TYR A 127 -8.04 -4.11 -11.54
CA TYR A 127 -8.87 -4.55 -10.42
C TYR A 127 -9.82 -5.69 -10.80
N PHE A 128 -10.50 -5.62 -11.95
CA PHE A 128 -11.38 -6.71 -12.38
C PHE A 128 -10.62 -8.01 -12.63
N ILE A 129 -9.42 -7.94 -13.21
CA ILE A 129 -8.55 -9.10 -13.38
C ILE A 129 -8.14 -9.68 -12.02
N ILE A 130 -7.70 -8.82 -11.10
CA ILE A 130 -7.29 -9.16 -9.74
C ILE A 130 -8.47 -9.78 -8.96
N LEU A 131 -9.67 -9.22 -9.10
CA LEU A 131 -10.88 -9.70 -8.46
C LEU A 131 -11.20 -11.14 -8.86
N ILE A 132 -11.19 -11.41 -10.16
CA ILE A 132 -11.44 -12.76 -10.68
C ILE A 132 -10.36 -13.74 -10.20
N LEU A 133 -9.09 -13.39 -10.32
CA LEU A 133 -7.98 -14.24 -9.91
C LEU A 133 -7.99 -14.49 -8.39
N GLY A 134 -8.14 -13.44 -7.59
CA GLY A 134 -8.10 -13.54 -6.14
C GLY A 134 -9.25 -14.36 -5.58
N LEU A 135 -10.47 -14.20 -6.09
CA LEU A 135 -11.63 -14.97 -5.64
C LEU A 135 -11.58 -16.42 -6.12
N SER A 136 -11.18 -16.67 -7.37
CA SER A 136 -11.12 -18.03 -7.92
C SER A 136 -10.02 -18.88 -7.30
N LEU A 137 -8.91 -18.25 -6.90
CA LEU A 137 -7.76 -18.94 -6.31
C LEU A 137 -7.76 -18.96 -4.78
N ALA A 138 -8.63 -18.22 -4.11
CA ALA A 138 -8.63 -18.02 -2.65
C ALA A 138 -8.47 -19.33 -1.84
N SER A 139 -9.21 -20.38 -2.18
CA SER A 139 -9.14 -21.68 -1.51
C SER A 139 -7.97 -22.55 -1.99
N LYS A 140 -7.30 -22.19 -3.10
CA LYS A 140 -6.18 -22.94 -3.70
C LYS A 140 -4.83 -22.38 -3.30
N VAL A 141 -4.79 -21.14 -2.78
CA VAL A 141 -3.55 -20.45 -2.42
C VAL A 141 -2.69 -21.24 -1.43
N PRO A 142 -3.21 -21.89 -0.38
CA PRO A 142 -2.37 -22.70 0.50
C PRO A 142 -1.56 -23.75 -0.24
N TYR A 143 -2.13 -24.41 -1.23
CA TYR A 143 -1.45 -25.46 -2.02
C TYR A 143 -0.32 -24.95 -2.92
N ILE A 144 -0.19 -23.62 -3.08
CA ILE A 144 0.90 -23.00 -3.83
C ILE A 144 2.14 -22.82 -2.94
N PHE A 145 1.92 -22.57 -1.64
CA PHE A 145 2.98 -22.16 -0.72
C PHE A 145 3.40 -23.26 0.27
N ILE A 146 2.53 -24.25 0.52
CA ILE A 146 2.82 -25.37 1.43
C ILE A 146 2.51 -26.71 0.76
N PRO A 147 3.15 -27.81 1.20
CA PRO A 147 2.82 -29.16 0.73
C PRO A 147 1.34 -29.48 0.96
N ARG A 148 0.75 -30.26 0.06
CA ARG A 148 -0.68 -30.60 0.16
C ARG A 148 -1.04 -31.37 1.44
N GLU A 149 -0.10 -32.14 1.96
CA GLU A 149 -0.24 -32.91 3.20
C GLU A 149 -0.37 -32.02 4.43
N ASP A 150 0.24 -30.83 4.41
CA ASP A 150 0.21 -29.85 5.50
C ASP A 150 -0.98 -28.89 5.41
N ALA A 151 -1.64 -28.82 4.24
CA ALA A 151 -2.78 -27.93 4.00
C ALA A 151 -4.09 -28.51 4.54
N ASN A 152 -4.32 -28.37 5.85
CA ASN A 152 -5.55 -28.80 6.49
C ASN A 152 -6.72 -27.82 6.22
N ASP A 153 -7.95 -28.27 6.49
CA ASP A 153 -9.19 -27.50 6.26
C ASP A 153 -9.21 -26.16 7.00
N GLU A 154 -8.58 -26.09 8.16
CA GLU A 154 -8.50 -24.88 8.97
C GLU A 154 -7.61 -23.82 8.33
N ILE A 155 -6.45 -24.21 7.80
CA ILE A 155 -5.55 -23.31 7.05
C ILE A 155 -6.26 -22.79 5.80
N ILE A 156 -6.95 -23.68 5.09
CA ILE A 156 -7.71 -23.32 3.89
C ILE A 156 -8.82 -22.32 4.25
N PHE A 157 -9.53 -22.56 5.36
CA PHE A 157 -10.57 -21.66 5.84
C PHE A 157 -10.03 -20.27 6.14
N TYR A 158 -8.97 -20.14 6.94
CA TYR A 158 -8.38 -18.84 7.29
C TYR A 158 -7.86 -18.10 6.06
N CYS A 159 -7.13 -18.79 5.17
CA CYS A 159 -6.59 -18.20 3.95
C CYS A 159 -7.69 -17.74 2.99
N ALA A 160 -8.67 -18.61 2.72
CA ALA A 160 -9.77 -18.30 1.80
C ALA A 160 -10.68 -17.19 2.35
N THR A 161 -10.97 -17.19 3.65
CA THR A 161 -11.78 -16.14 4.29
C THR A 161 -11.10 -14.78 4.16
N TYR A 162 -9.81 -14.68 4.48
CA TYR A 162 -9.06 -13.44 4.33
C TYR A 162 -9.09 -12.94 2.88
N LEU A 163 -8.75 -13.78 1.91
CA LEU A 163 -8.67 -13.39 0.51
C LEU A 163 -10.03 -13.02 -0.07
N ARG A 164 -11.11 -13.73 0.30
CA ARG A 164 -12.47 -13.40 -0.15
C ARG A 164 -12.97 -12.06 0.37
N ILE A 165 -12.54 -11.64 1.56
CA ILE A 165 -12.88 -10.34 2.13
C ILE A 165 -12.00 -9.24 1.54
N LEU A 166 -10.70 -9.50 1.46
CA LEU A 166 -9.73 -8.49 1.03
C LEU A 166 -9.83 -8.19 -0.47
N THR A 167 -9.95 -9.22 -1.32
CA THR A 167 -9.86 -9.05 -2.78
C THR A 167 -10.89 -8.06 -3.34
N PRO A 168 -12.18 -8.10 -2.94
CA PRO A 168 -13.14 -7.08 -3.36
C PRO A 168 -12.78 -5.67 -2.91
N CYS A 169 -12.05 -5.56 -1.79
CA CYS A 169 -11.65 -4.27 -1.23
C CYS A 169 -10.33 -3.72 -1.83
N LEU A 170 -9.66 -4.46 -2.72
CA LEU A 170 -8.43 -3.99 -3.38
C LEU A 170 -8.63 -2.75 -4.26
N ILE A 171 -9.87 -2.46 -4.67
CA ILE A 171 -10.21 -1.18 -5.31
C ILE A 171 -9.89 0.01 -4.40
N LEU A 172 -10.13 -0.12 -3.09
CA LEU A 172 -9.76 0.93 -2.12
C LEU A 172 -8.25 1.12 -2.07
N GLN A 173 -7.48 0.04 -2.18
CA GLN A 173 -6.02 0.12 -2.22
C GLN A 173 -5.52 0.83 -3.48
N GLY A 174 -6.08 0.56 -4.65
CA GLY A 174 -5.76 1.29 -5.89
C GLY A 174 -5.99 2.79 -5.73
N LEU A 175 -7.19 3.18 -5.29
CA LEU A 175 -7.54 4.59 -5.04
C LEU A 175 -6.65 5.25 -3.97
N LEU A 176 -6.29 4.52 -2.92
CA LEU A 176 -5.40 4.97 -1.86
C LEU A 176 -3.99 5.23 -2.41
N GLN A 177 -3.44 4.29 -3.17
CA GLN A 177 -2.11 4.40 -3.77
C GLN A 177 -2.04 5.54 -4.79
N LEU A 178 -3.04 5.68 -5.65
CA LEU A 178 -3.16 6.79 -6.59
C LEU A 178 -3.21 8.14 -5.84
N SER A 179 -4.08 8.26 -4.84
CA SER A 179 -4.21 9.49 -4.05
C SER A 179 -2.91 9.86 -3.35
N ARG A 180 -2.21 8.87 -2.79
CA ARG A 180 -0.89 9.01 -2.18
C ARG A 180 0.13 9.55 -3.18
N SER A 181 0.17 8.99 -4.38
CA SER A 181 1.10 9.40 -5.45
C SER A 181 0.86 10.84 -5.91
N VAL A 182 -0.41 11.24 -6.05
CA VAL A 182 -0.77 12.63 -6.38
C VAL A 182 -0.33 13.60 -5.29
N LEU A 183 -0.59 13.29 -4.02
CA LEU A 183 -0.22 14.14 -2.90
C LEU A 183 1.29 14.25 -2.72
N GLN A 184 2.02 13.16 -2.88
CA GLN A 184 3.49 13.15 -2.82
C GLN A 184 4.10 13.90 -4.01
N GLY A 185 3.61 13.69 -5.23
CA GLY A 185 4.07 14.38 -6.44
C GLY A 185 3.82 15.89 -6.40
N THR A 186 2.81 16.34 -5.66
CA THR A 186 2.52 17.77 -5.41
C THR A 186 3.17 18.32 -4.14
N LYS A 187 4.17 17.61 -3.57
CA LYS A 187 4.93 17.98 -2.35
C LYS A 187 4.08 18.10 -1.08
N ARG A 188 2.91 17.47 -1.00
CA ARG A 188 2.00 17.53 0.15
C ARG A 188 2.10 16.27 1.03
N ALA A 189 3.31 15.97 1.51
CA ALA A 189 3.62 14.75 2.25
C ALA A 189 2.93 14.63 3.62
N ILE A 190 2.46 15.73 4.19
CA ILE A 190 1.81 15.73 5.50
C ILE A 190 0.43 15.03 5.47
N ILE A 191 -0.29 15.12 4.35
CA ILE A 191 -1.63 14.51 4.23
C ILE A 191 -1.55 12.98 4.22
N PRO A 192 -0.68 12.33 3.43
CA PRO A 192 -0.40 10.90 3.54
C PRO A 192 0.03 10.46 4.95
N PHE A 193 0.82 11.28 5.65
CA PHE A 193 1.21 11.00 7.03
C PHE A 193 0.01 10.97 7.98
N LEU A 194 -0.84 11.99 7.95
CA LEU A 194 -2.07 12.05 8.75
C LEU A 194 -3.03 10.91 8.41
N SER A 195 -3.13 10.56 7.13
CA SER A 195 -3.90 9.41 6.67
C SER A 195 -3.36 8.09 7.25
N GLY A 196 -2.03 7.94 7.35
CA GLY A 196 -1.39 6.79 7.99
C GLY A 196 -1.77 6.64 9.46
N ILE A 197 -1.89 7.75 10.20
CA ILE A 197 -2.39 7.74 11.58
C ILE A 197 -3.85 7.26 11.61
N GLY A 198 -4.70 7.76 10.73
CA GLY A 198 -6.10 7.32 10.62
C GLY A 198 -6.21 5.82 10.30
N GLU A 199 -5.34 5.32 9.41
CA GLU A 199 -5.26 3.90 9.05
C GLU A 199 -4.84 3.04 10.24
N LEU A 200 -3.84 3.48 11.01
CA LEU A 200 -3.40 2.80 12.24
C LEU A 200 -4.53 2.74 13.27
N VAL A 201 -5.17 3.87 13.55
CA VAL A 201 -6.27 3.94 14.53
C VAL A 201 -7.41 3.03 14.10
N GLY A 202 -7.85 3.09 12.85
CA GLY A 202 -8.90 2.22 12.33
C GLY A 202 -8.55 0.74 12.47
N ARG A 203 -7.33 0.35 12.14
CA ARG A 203 -6.85 -1.04 12.27
C ARG A 203 -6.83 -1.51 13.71
N ILE A 204 -6.31 -0.68 14.64
CA ILE A 204 -6.26 -1.00 16.07
C ILE A 204 -7.68 -1.17 16.63
N LEU A 205 -8.59 -0.24 16.32
CA LEU A 205 -9.96 -0.32 16.82
C LEU A 205 -10.68 -1.60 16.36
N ILE A 206 -10.54 -1.95 15.09
CA ILE A 206 -11.13 -3.20 14.58
C ILE A 206 -10.49 -4.42 15.28
N CYS A 207 -9.18 -4.49 15.35
CA CYS A 207 -8.48 -5.64 15.94
C CYS A 207 -8.74 -5.82 17.44
N LEU A 208 -8.97 -4.75 18.20
CA LEU A 208 -9.21 -4.81 19.64
C LEU A 208 -10.68 -5.07 19.98
N PHE A 209 -11.59 -4.40 19.31
CA PHE A 209 -13.00 -4.38 19.74
C PHE A 209 -13.88 -5.36 18.97
N ILE A 210 -13.64 -5.57 17.68
CA ILE A 210 -14.55 -6.38 16.86
C ILE A 210 -14.62 -7.84 17.30
N PRO A 211 -13.53 -8.55 17.65
CA PRO A 211 -13.62 -9.92 18.12
C PRO A 211 -14.54 -10.09 19.32
N SER A 212 -14.40 -9.21 20.32
CA SER A 212 -15.22 -9.24 21.53
C SER A 212 -16.67 -8.79 21.30
N LEU A 213 -16.91 -7.93 20.30
CA LEU A 213 -18.26 -7.50 19.92
C LEU A 213 -19.02 -8.59 19.15
N ILE A 214 -18.33 -9.36 18.32
CA ILE A 214 -18.93 -10.44 17.54
C ILE A 214 -19.26 -11.63 18.45
N ASN A 215 -18.29 -12.05 19.26
CA ASN A 215 -18.47 -13.17 20.16
C ASN A 215 -17.74 -12.92 21.49
N SER A 216 -18.45 -12.34 22.44
CA SER A 216 -17.88 -12.00 23.76
C SER A 216 -17.54 -13.24 24.61
N ALA A 217 -18.22 -14.38 24.39
CA ALA A 217 -17.95 -15.63 25.09
C ALA A 217 -16.73 -16.36 24.53
N ASN A 218 -16.46 -16.23 23.22
CA ASN A 218 -15.28 -16.81 22.56
C ASN A 218 -14.70 -15.84 21.54
N PRO A 219 -13.85 -14.89 21.96
CA PRO A 219 -13.23 -13.92 21.05
C PRO A 219 -12.29 -14.53 20.01
N LEU A 220 -11.93 -15.81 20.12
CA LEU A 220 -11.11 -16.57 19.17
C LEU A 220 -11.95 -17.50 18.29
N SER A 221 -13.22 -17.23 18.12
CA SER A 221 -14.10 -17.97 17.20
C SER A 221 -13.80 -17.63 15.73
N ASN A 222 -14.21 -18.50 14.82
CA ASN A 222 -14.10 -18.28 13.38
C ASN A 222 -14.82 -16.99 12.93
N GLU A 223 -15.93 -16.64 13.58
CA GLU A 223 -16.67 -15.40 13.34
C GLU A 223 -15.84 -14.17 13.73
N SER A 224 -15.13 -14.24 14.86
CA SER A 224 -14.22 -13.18 15.30
C SER A 224 -13.03 -13.01 14.34
N TYR A 225 -12.52 -14.10 13.75
CA TYR A 225 -11.50 -14.03 12.71
C TYR A 225 -12.00 -13.27 11.47
N ILE A 226 -13.24 -13.57 11.02
CA ILE A 226 -13.87 -12.82 9.93
C ILE A 226 -13.87 -11.32 10.25
N GLY A 227 -14.22 -10.94 11.47
CA GLY A 227 -14.20 -9.55 11.92
C GLY A 227 -12.80 -8.91 11.82
N ILE A 228 -11.74 -9.62 12.22
CA ILE A 228 -10.36 -9.13 12.09
C ILE A 228 -9.96 -8.94 10.64
N CYS A 229 -10.42 -9.77 9.72
CA CYS A 229 -10.13 -9.63 8.29
C CYS A 229 -10.59 -8.27 7.71
N PHE A 230 -11.60 -7.63 8.30
CA PHE A 230 -12.05 -6.29 7.91
C PHE A 230 -11.13 -5.17 8.40
N SER A 231 -10.15 -5.44 9.25
CA SER A 231 -9.24 -4.40 9.77
C SER A 231 -8.47 -3.67 8.66
N THR A 232 -7.98 -4.40 7.67
CA THR A 232 -7.27 -3.82 6.52
C THR A 232 -8.20 -3.04 5.58
N PRO A 233 -9.34 -3.58 5.11
CA PRO A 233 -10.32 -2.83 4.32
C PRO A 233 -10.81 -1.54 4.97
N VAL A 234 -11.13 -1.57 6.26
CA VAL A 234 -11.58 -0.37 6.99
C VAL A 234 -10.48 0.66 7.10
N ALA A 235 -9.25 0.25 7.38
CA ALA A 235 -8.10 1.15 7.40
C ALA A 235 -7.90 1.83 6.03
N TRP A 236 -8.00 1.07 4.93
CA TRP A 236 -7.92 1.64 3.58
C TRP A 236 -9.07 2.60 3.28
N LEU A 237 -10.29 2.30 3.71
CA LEU A 237 -11.44 3.18 3.54
C LEU A 237 -11.21 4.54 4.22
N ILE A 238 -10.73 4.53 5.47
CA ILE A 238 -10.38 5.76 6.20
C ILE A 238 -9.32 6.56 5.43
N SER A 239 -8.28 5.88 4.93
CA SER A 239 -7.22 6.50 4.16
C SER A 239 -7.72 7.09 2.83
N VAL A 240 -8.60 6.39 2.12
CA VAL A 240 -9.19 6.87 0.87
C VAL A 240 -10.05 8.11 1.12
N ILE A 241 -10.82 8.14 2.20
CA ILE A 241 -11.63 9.31 2.57
C ILE A 241 -10.72 10.53 2.81
N ILE A 242 -9.66 10.38 3.58
CA ILE A 242 -8.74 11.48 3.92
C ILE A 242 -7.95 11.94 2.69
N MET A 243 -7.27 11.02 2.00
CA MET A 243 -6.40 11.35 0.88
C MET A 243 -7.19 11.65 -0.39
N GLY A 244 -8.19 10.84 -0.73
CA GLY A 244 -9.04 11.04 -1.91
C GLY A 244 -9.82 12.34 -1.82
N GLY A 245 -10.43 12.64 -0.66
CA GLY A 245 -11.08 13.92 -0.39
C GLY A 245 -10.12 15.11 -0.55
N SER A 246 -8.89 14.97 -0.07
CA SER A 246 -7.84 15.98 -0.23
C SER A 246 -7.44 16.17 -1.70
N VAL A 247 -7.28 15.08 -2.45
CA VAL A 247 -6.97 15.14 -3.90
C VAL A 247 -8.09 15.85 -4.66
N ILE A 248 -9.35 15.48 -4.43
CA ILE A 248 -10.51 16.11 -5.07
C ILE A 248 -10.52 17.60 -4.76
N TYR A 249 -10.33 17.99 -3.50
CA TYR A 249 -10.29 19.39 -3.09
C TYR A 249 -9.18 20.18 -3.80
N ILE A 250 -7.94 19.64 -3.83
CA ILE A 250 -6.77 20.29 -4.41
C ILE A 250 -6.90 20.41 -5.93
N VAL A 251 -7.28 19.31 -6.57
CA VAL A 251 -7.27 19.19 -8.05
C VAL A 251 -8.44 19.93 -8.67
N TYR A 252 -9.63 19.87 -8.06
CA TYR A 252 -10.86 20.37 -8.68
C TYR A 252 -11.38 21.67 -8.05
N LYS A 253 -11.13 21.94 -6.79
CA LYS A 253 -11.67 23.12 -6.08
C LYS A 253 -10.67 24.26 -5.92
N LYS A 254 -9.40 23.95 -5.63
CA LYS A 254 -8.33 24.94 -5.37
C LYS A 254 -7.43 25.22 -6.59
N ASN A 255 -7.59 24.48 -7.69
CA ASN A 255 -6.81 24.61 -8.93
C ASN A 255 -5.30 24.72 -8.73
N PHE A 256 -4.71 23.97 -7.77
CA PHE A 256 -3.28 23.95 -7.46
C PHE A 256 -2.62 25.31 -7.10
N ASN A 257 -3.36 26.39 -7.02
CA ASN A 257 -2.83 27.78 -6.95
C ASN A 257 -2.50 28.26 -5.53
N GLN A 258 -2.38 27.37 -4.54
CA GLN A 258 -1.89 27.75 -3.20
C GLN A 258 -1.03 26.67 -2.55
#